data_419befa27456d79c5a914be88b2a386d
#
_entry.id   419befa27456d79c5a914be88b2a386d
#
_cell.length_a   1.000
_cell.length_b   1.000
_cell.length_c   1.000
_cell.angle_alpha   90.00
_cell.angle_beta   90.00
_cell.angle_gamma   90.00
#
_symmetry.space_group_name_H-M   'P 1'
#
loop_
_entity.id
_entity.type
_entity.pdbx_description
1 polymer ?
#
loop_
_entity_poly.entity_id
_entity_poly.type
_entity_poly.pdbx_seq_one_letter_code
_entity_poly.pdbx_strand_id
1 'polypeptide(L)'
;MESQDRAYIESLVRAIPDFPQPGIIFRDITTVIKDAKGFAIIMDDLVDRYREQHIDYVMGAEARGFIFGAALAYAIGAGFVPARKPGKLPA
;
A
#
# COMPACT_ATOMS: atom_id res chain seq x y z
N MET A 1 13.63 -1.66 -5.97
CA MET A 1 13.74 -2.41 -4.70
C MET A 1 14.76 -3.52 -4.87
N GLU A 2 15.71 -3.58 -3.99
CA GLU A 2 16.74 -4.61 -4.06
C GLU A 2 16.18 -5.96 -3.64
N SER A 3 16.86 -7.05 -4.06
CA SER A 3 16.37 -8.40 -3.78
C SER A 3 16.34 -8.71 -2.29
N GLN A 4 17.27 -8.14 -1.49
CA GLN A 4 17.26 -8.30 -0.04
C GLN A 4 16.00 -7.69 0.58
N ASP A 5 15.63 -6.50 0.12
CA ASP A 5 14.44 -5.80 0.60
C ASP A 5 13.18 -6.56 0.22
N ARG A 6 13.16 -7.07 -1.03
CA ARG A 6 12.03 -7.87 -1.48
C ARG A 6 11.85 -9.12 -0.62
N ALA A 7 12.95 -9.82 -0.34
CA ALA A 7 12.90 -11.02 0.48
C ALA A 7 12.41 -10.69 1.90
N TYR A 8 12.84 -9.55 2.45
CA TYR A 8 12.39 -9.12 3.76
C TYR A 8 10.88 -8.89 3.77
N ILE A 9 10.37 -8.16 2.77
CA ILE A 9 8.94 -7.89 2.64
C ILE A 9 8.16 -9.20 2.49
N GLU A 10 8.62 -10.10 1.63
CA GLU A 10 7.96 -11.39 1.42
C GLU A 10 7.88 -12.21 2.70
N SER A 11 8.91 -12.12 3.55
CA SER A 11 8.92 -12.85 4.82
C SER A 11 7.86 -12.34 5.79
N LEU A 12 7.40 -11.11 5.61
CA LEU A 12 6.38 -10.51 6.49
C LEU A 12 4.96 -10.76 6.02
N VAL A 13 4.75 -11.06 4.73
CA VAL A 13 3.42 -11.30 4.19
C VAL A 13 2.91 -12.64 4.72
N ARG A 14 1.72 -12.62 5.33
CA ARG A 14 1.11 -13.81 5.90
C ARG A 14 0.13 -14.41 4.90
N ALA A 15 0.27 -15.71 4.63
CA ALA A 15 -0.67 -16.45 3.80
C ALA A 15 -1.68 -17.17 4.69
N ILE A 16 -2.95 -16.92 4.47
CA ILE A 16 -4.03 -17.53 5.23
C ILE A 16 -4.83 -18.41 4.27
N PRO A 17 -4.72 -19.74 4.38
CA PRO A 17 -5.45 -20.62 3.49
C PRO A 17 -6.94 -20.62 3.82
N ASP A 18 -7.75 -20.91 2.79
CA ASP A 18 -9.20 -21.05 2.91
C ASP A 18 -9.90 -19.81 3.49
N PHE A 19 -9.43 -18.64 3.11
CA PHE A 19 -10.04 -17.39 3.54
C PHE A 19 -10.21 -16.46 2.32
N PRO A 20 -11.35 -15.83 2.14
CA PRO A 20 -12.59 -15.91 2.93
C PRO A 20 -13.41 -17.17 2.63
N GLN A 21 -12.98 -17.98 1.69
CA GLN A 21 -13.67 -19.19 1.29
C GLN A 21 -12.68 -20.32 1.05
N PRO A 22 -13.12 -21.60 1.16
CA PRO A 22 -12.25 -22.73 0.85
C PRO A 22 -11.64 -22.62 -0.55
N GLY A 23 -10.36 -22.97 -0.67
CA GLY A 23 -9.64 -22.92 -1.93
C GLY A 23 -8.99 -21.60 -2.26
N ILE A 24 -9.23 -20.56 -1.46
CA ILE A 24 -8.63 -19.24 -1.65
C ILE A 24 -7.55 -19.01 -0.61
N ILE A 25 -6.39 -18.52 -1.04
CA ILE A 25 -5.32 -18.11 -0.13
C ILE A 25 -5.33 -16.60 -0.02
N PHE A 26 -5.57 -16.09 1.18
CA PHE A 26 -5.54 -14.66 1.45
C PHE A 26 -4.13 -14.24 1.81
N ARG A 27 -3.62 -13.22 1.12
CA ARG A 27 -2.30 -12.65 1.41
C ARG A 27 -2.48 -11.44 2.31
N ASP A 28 -2.09 -11.56 3.56
CA ASP A 28 -2.26 -10.50 4.55
C ASP A 28 -1.01 -9.62 4.59
N ILE A 29 -1.19 -8.35 4.27
CA ILE A 29 -0.10 -7.37 4.28
C ILE A 29 -0.11 -6.48 5.52
N THR A 30 -1.05 -6.69 6.44
CA THR A 30 -1.07 -5.89 7.68
C THR A 30 0.20 -6.09 8.48
N THR A 31 0.79 -7.27 8.40
CA THR A 31 2.06 -7.58 9.05
C THR A 31 3.23 -6.78 8.45
N VAL A 32 3.15 -6.40 7.19
CA VAL A 32 4.14 -5.54 6.54
C VAL A 32 3.95 -4.10 6.98
N ILE A 33 2.71 -3.62 6.95
CA ILE A 33 2.38 -2.23 7.32
C ILE A 33 2.73 -1.96 8.77
N LYS A 34 2.52 -2.94 9.62
CA LYS A 34 2.79 -2.86 11.05
C LYS A 34 4.29 -2.81 11.35
N ASP A 35 5.12 -3.34 10.46
CA ASP A 35 6.56 -3.38 10.63
C ASP A 35 7.18 -2.09 10.08
N ALA A 36 7.80 -1.30 10.95
CA ALA A 36 8.34 0.01 10.57
C ALA A 36 9.33 -0.09 9.41
N LYS A 37 10.21 -1.08 9.44
CA LYS A 37 11.20 -1.28 8.38
C LYS A 37 10.53 -1.72 7.08
N GLY A 38 9.57 -2.65 7.16
CA GLY A 38 8.86 -3.13 5.97
C GLY A 38 8.06 -2.03 5.31
N PHE A 39 7.34 -1.25 6.10
CA PHE A 39 6.56 -0.14 5.58
C PHE A 39 7.47 0.91 4.93
N ALA A 40 8.59 1.24 5.60
CA ALA A 40 9.55 2.20 5.07
C ALA A 40 10.15 1.75 3.73
N ILE A 41 10.49 0.47 3.60
CA ILE A 41 11.03 -0.05 2.33
C ILE A 41 10.05 0.17 1.19
N ILE A 42 8.77 -0.15 1.41
CA ILE A 42 7.74 0.03 0.39
C ILE A 42 7.57 1.50 0.06
N MET A 43 7.45 2.34 1.07
CA MET A 43 7.21 3.76 0.84
C MET A 43 8.40 4.44 0.17
N ASP A 44 9.61 4.11 0.58
CA ASP A 44 10.82 4.69 -0.04
C ASP A 44 10.91 4.31 -1.52
N ASP A 45 10.56 3.07 -1.86
CA ASP A 45 10.56 2.62 -3.26
C ASP A 45 9.52 3.41 -4.07
N LEU A 46 8.33 3.58 -3.54
CA LEU A 46 7.27 4.35 -4.21
C LEU A 46 7.66 5.82 -4.36
N VAL A 47 8.20 6.42 -3.31
CA VAL A 47 8.62 7.83 -3.35
C VAL A 47 9.70 8.03 -4.39
N ASP A 48 10.68 7.14 -4.45
CA ASP A 48 11.77 7.24 -5.43
C ASP A 48 11.26 7.17 -6.86
N ARG A 49 10.22 6.35 -7.11
CA ARG A 49 9.64 6.22 -8.45
C ARG A 49 8.90 7.46 -8.90
N TYR A 50 8.25 8.17 -7.99
CA TYR A 50 7.30 9.22 -8.36
C TYR A 50 7.72 10.64 -7.98
N ARG A 51 8.75 10.80 -7.19
CA ARG A 51 9.18 12.10 -6.66
C ARG A 51 9.44 13.14 -7.76
N GLU A 52 10.05 12.72 -8.87
CA GLU A 52 10.43 13.63 -9.93
C GLU A 52 9.34 13.83 -10.99
N GLN A 53 8.20 13.21 -10.81
CA GLN A 53 7.11 13.27 -11.79
C GLN A 53 6.01 14.20 -11.31
N HIS A 54 6.00 15.42 -11.60
CA HIS A 54 5.02 16.43 -11.18
C HIS A 54 3.59 15.91 -10.99
N ILE A 55 3.39 15.13 -9.93
CA ILE A 55 2.09 14.52 -9.63
C ILE A 55 1.32 15.46 -8.70
N ASP A 56 0.09 15.81 -9.09
CA ASP A 56 -0.77 16.67 -8.30
C ASP A 56 -1.62 15.88 -7.31
N TYR A 57 -2.05 14.68 -7.71
CA TYR A 57 -2.93 13.86 -6.90
C TYR A 57 -2.54 12.40 -6.97
N VAL A 58 -2.71 11.71 -5.83
CA VAL A 58 -2.61 10.26 -5.75
C VAL A 58 -4.01 9.76 -5.43
N MET A 59 -4.49 8.76 -6.18
CA MET A 59 -5.77 8.14 -5.90
C MET A 59 -5.54 6.74 -5.36
N GLY A 60 -6.25 6.39 -4.30
CA GLY A 60 -6.18 5.06 -3.72
C GLY A 60 -7.55 4.47 -3.48
N ALA A 61 -7.69 3.17 -3.75
CA ALA A 61 -8.91 2.44 -3.46
C ALA A 61 -8.89 1.92 -2.02
N GLU A 62 -10.06 1.82 -1.41
CA GLU A 62 -10.14 1.26 -0.06
C GLU A 62 -9.74 -0.22 -0.07
N ALA A 63 -9.13 -0.74 0.98
CA ALA A 63 -8.71 0.05 2.15
C ALA A 63 -7.19 0.26 2.12
N ARG A 64 -6.48 -0.68 1.52
CA ARG A 64 -5.01 -0.68 1.43
C ARG A 64 -4.48 0.52 0.67
N GLY A 65 -5.18 0.90 -0.40
CA GLY A 65 -4.80 2.05 -1.20
C GLY A 65 -4.84 3.35 -0.42
N PHE A 66 -5.69 3.44 0.61
CA PHE A 66 -5.74 4.62 1.47
C PHE A 66 -4.45 4.77 2.27
N ILE A 67 -3.94 3.65 2.76
CA ILE A 67 -2.73 3.67 3.59
C ILE A 67 -1.51 4.08 2.76
N PHE A 68 -1.26 3.35 1.68
CA PHE A 68 -0.08 3.61 0.83
C PHE A 68 -0.23 4.91 0.05
N GLY A 69 -1.43 5.18 -0.47
CA GLY A 69 -1.66 6.36 -1.27
C GLY A 69 -1.55 7.65 -0.48
N ALA A 70 -2.11 7.68 0.72
CA ALA A 70 -2.04 8.87 1.57
C ALA A 70 -0.60 9.15 1.98
N ALA A 71 0.15 8.11 2.36
CA ALA A 71 1.54 8.26 2.75
C ALA A 71 2.39 8.75 1.56
N LEU A 72 2.16 8.19 0.38
CA LEU A 72 2.88 8.60 -0.83
C LEU A 72 2.57 10.06 -1.19
N ALA A 73 1.30 10.43 -1.17
CA ALA A 73 0.88 11.79 -1.49
C ALA A 73 1.57 12.80 -0.58
N TYR A 74 1.57 12.53 0.70
CA TYR A 74 2.24 13.38 1.67
C TYR A 74 3.73 13.52 1.34
N ALA A 75 4.39 12.40 1.05
CA ALA A 75 5.85 12.38 0.86
C ALA A 75 6.29 13.09 -0.42
N ILE A 76 5.46 13.09 -1.47
CA ILE A 76 5.80 13.73 -2.75
C ILE A 76 5.15 15.11 -2.91
N GLY A 77 4.40 15.58 -1.91
CA GLY A 77 3.77 16.90 -1.98
C GLY A 77 2.52 16.95 -2.84
N ALA A 78 1.78 15.84 -2.92
CA ALA A 78 0.53 15.77 -3.70
C ALA A 78 -0.67 15.65 -2.77
N GLY A 79 -1.87 15.91 -3.31
CA GLY A 79 -3.10 15.63 -2.61
C GLY A 79 -3.49 14.16 -2.73
N PHE A 80 -4.39 13.70 -1.88
CA PHE A 80 -4.88 12.34 -1.93
C PHE A 80 -6.37 12.30 -2.20
N VAL A 81 -6.78 11.47 -3.16
CA VAL A 81 -8.18 11.29 -3.53
C VAL A 81 -8.59 9.85 -3.19
N PRO A 82 -9.51 9.67 -2.21
CA PRO A 82 -10.00 8.34 -1.90
C PRO A 82 -11.04 7.89 -2.93
N ALA A 83 -10.90 6.64 -3.40
CA ALA A 83 -11.89 6.01 -4.28
C ALA A 83 -12.59 4.93 -3.48
N ARG A 84 -13.91 5.04 -3.35
CA ARG A 84 -14.72 4.09 -2.60
C ARG A 84 -15.94 3.67 -3.41
N LYS A 85 -16.57 2.57 -2.99
CA LYS A 85 -17.81 2.11 -3.60
C LYS A 85 -18.90 3.17 -3.44
N PRO A 86 -19.87 3.21 -4.35
CA PRO A 86 -21.00 4.16 -4.24
C PRO A 86 -21.66 4.09 -2.87
N GLY A 87 -21.99 5.25 -2.33
CA GLY A 87 -22.66 5.35 -1.04
C GLY A 87 -21.74 5.37 0.16
N LYS A 88 -20.45 5.20 -0.02
CA LYS A 88 -19.47 5.23 1.08
C LYS A 88 -18.92 6.62 1.36
N LEU A 89 -19.08 7.54 0.41
CA LEU A 89 -18.69 8.94 0.55
C LEU A 89 -19.90 9.81 0.20
N PRO A 90 -20.01 11.00 0.81
CA PRO A 90 -21.16 11.87 0.56
C PRO A 90 -21.16 12.53 -0.82
N ALA A 91 -20.03 12.53 -1.47
CA ALA A 91 -19.89 13.14 -2.79
C ALA A 91 -18.81 12.44 -3.61
#